data_ee76cce6dc0adeea8c179bde9c0133fb
#
_entry.id   ee76cce6dc0adeea8c179bde9c0133fb
#
_cell.length_a   1.000
_cell.length_b   1.000
_cell.length_c   1.000
_cell.angle_alpha   90.00
_cell.angle_beta   90.00
_cell.angle_gamma   90.00
#
_symmetry.space_group_name_H-M   'P 1'
#
loop_
_entity.id
_entity.type
_entity.pdbx_description
1 polymer ?
#
loop_
_entity_poly.entity_id
_entity_poly.type
_entity_poly.pdbx_seq_one_letter_code
_entity_poly.pdbx_strand_id
1 'polypeptide(L)'
;MDISSLKALTTQVLWAAFIASVLFGVIAQRTHFCTMGAVSDVVNMGDWTRMRQWGMAAGVAMIAFNGLAAAGLIDPTKTLYVSNRFIWMSALVGGLLFGFGMVLSSGCGSKTLVRIGGGNLKSVVVFVVMGIAAFATLKGITAVVRVATVDRIAIEFSTNATLPNWLSVATGMSSAYAGLILALVIGLGLVTWALLGRDFLRFDNLLAGLGLGALIGGMWWISGHLGYIAEHPETLQEAFLATNSGRIEALSFVSPVAYTIDWVMFFSDKAKVLTIGIVSVFGVVVGSAVYAAASRSFRWEGFRDAEDTANHLIGAVLMGVGGVIAMGCTIGQGLSGISTLSATSFVAVMAIVAGAVVALKYQVWRLEQSV
;
A
#
# COMPACT_ATOMS: atom_id res chain seq x y z
N MET A 1 14.94 22.04 19.02
CA MET A 1 13.47 21.94 19.20
C MET A 1 13.19 21.46 20.62
N ASP A 2 12.21 22.05 21.34
CA ASP A 2 11.86 21.63 22.69
C ASP A 2 10.96 20.37 22.66
N ILE A 3 11.00 19.54 23.72
CA ILE A 3 10.23 18.28 23.83
C ILE A 3 8.72 18.54 23.71
N SER A 4 8.23 19.66 24.22
CA SER A 4 6.80 20.04 24.11
C SER A 4 6.40 20.31 22.66
N SER A 5 7.23 21.02 21.90
CA SER A 5 7.00 21.31 20.48
C SER A 5 7.11 20.05 19.62
N LEU A 6 8.02 19.13 19.98
CA LEU A 6 8.13 17.81 19.32
C LEU A 6 6.84 16.99 19.48
N LYS A 7 6.29 16.91 20.69
CA LYS A 7 5.02 16.21 20.94
C LYS A 7 3.86 16.84 20.18
N ALA A 8 3.81 18.16 20.14
CA ALA A 8 2.78 18.88 19.37
C ALA A 8 2.87 18.57 17.88
N LEU A 9 4.08 18.59 17.29
CA LEU A 9 4.31 18.27 15.89
C LEU A 9 3.96 16.81 15.58
N THR A 10 4.38 15.87 16.43
CA THR A 10 4.01 14.45 16.29
C THR A 10 2.50 14.26 16.27
N THR A 11 1.78 14.96 17.16
CA THR A 11 0.31 14.91 17.20
C THR A 11 -0.29 15.48 15.91
N GLN A 12 0.24 16.56 15.37
CA GLN A 12 -0.20 17.13 14.09
C GLN A 12 -0.01 16.16 12.93
N VAL A 13 1.15 15.50 12.85
CA VAL A 13 1.46 14.46 11.84
C VAL A 13 0.45 13.32 11.92
N LEU A 14 0.18 12.81 13.14
CA LEU A 14 -0.77 11.72 13.34
C LEU A 14 -2.20 12.11 12.94
N TRP A 15 -2.66 13.32 13.30
CA TRP A 15 -3.99 13.80 12.91
C TRP A 15 -4.09 14.02 11.40
N ALA A 16 -3.06 14.60 10.76
CA ALA A 16 -3.03 14.79 9.32
C ALA A 16 -3.12 13.43 8.58
N ALA A 17 -2.34 12.44 9.03
CA ALA A 17 -2.36 11.09 8.48
C ALA A 17 -3.72 10.38 8.73
N PHE A 18 -4.32 10.57 9.91
CA PHE A 18 -5.63 10.03 10.23
C PHE A 18 -6.71 10.60 9.31
N ILE A 19 -6.77 11.93 9.15
CA ILE A 19 -7.75 12.60 8.28
C ILE A 19 -7.58 12.16 6.82
N ALA A 20 -6.34 12.12 6.30
CA ALA A 20 -6.07 11.63 4.95
C ALA A 20 -6.54 10.17 4.77
N SER A 21 -6.37 9.34 5.79
CA SER A 21 -6.80 7.93 5.77
C SER A 21 -8.31 7.77 5.91
N VAL A 22 -9.00 8.64 6.65
CA VAL A 22 -10.48 8.71 6.68
C VAL A 22 -11.00 9.05 5.29
N LEU A 23 -10.42 10.05 4.61
CA LEU A 23 -10.79 10.40 3.24
C LEU A 23 -10.54 9.24 2.27
N PHE A 24 -9.40 8.53 2.43
CA PHE A 24 -9.12 7.32 1.66
C PHE A 24 -10.22 6.27 1.85
N GLY A 25 -10.64 6.01 3.10
CA GLY A 25 -11.71 5.07 3.43
C GLY A 25 -13.06 5.45 2.80
N VAL A 26 -13.44 6.73 2.88
CA VAL A 26 -14.67 7.28 2.25
C VAL A 26 -14.63 7.07 0.74
N ILE A 27 -13.55 7.49 0.07
CA ILE A 27 -13.41 7.38 -1.40
C ILE A 27 -13.41 5.91 -1.81
N ALA A 28 -12.62 5.06 -1.17
CA ALA A 28 -12.51 3.65 -1.51
C ALA A 28 -13.80 2.87 -1.31
N GLN A 29 -14.62 3.23 -0.29
CA GLN A 29 -15.94 2.64 -0.07
C GLN A 29 -16.93 3.11 -1.13
N ARG A 30 -16.98 4.41 -1.42
CA ARG A 30 -17.87 5.01 -2.41
C ARG A 30 -17.63 4.48 -3.83
N THR A 31 -16.37 4.43 -4.23
CA THR A 31 -15.98 4.09 -5.60
C THR A 31 -15.76 2.60 -5.83
N HIS A 32 -15.91 1.79 -4.79
CA HIS A 32 -15.60 0.36 -4.80
C HIS A 32 -14.17 0.05 -5.32
N PHE A 33 -13.23 0.96 -5.04
CA PHE A 33 -11.84 0.80 -5.45
C PHE A 33 -11.24 -0.48 -4.90
N CYS A 34 -10.75 -1.35 -5.77
CA CYS A 34 -10.27 -2.69 -5.40
C CYS A 34 -9.34 -3.26 -6.47
N THR A 35 -8.13 -3.65 -6.08
CA THR A 35 -7.15 -4.27 -7.01
C THR A 35 -7.60 -5.62 -7.49
N MET A 36 -8.06 -6.49 -6.58
CA MET A 36 -8.55 -7.82 -6.93
C MET A 36 -9.72 -7.70 -7.93
N GLY A 37 -10.67 -6.80 -7.64
CA GLY A 37 -11.78 -6.53 -8.55
C GLY A 37 -11.30 -6.01 -9.91
N ALA A 38 -10.30 -5.12 -9.96
CA ALA A 38 -9.75 -4.62 -11.22
C ALA A 38 -9.12 -5.74 -12.07
N VAL A 39 -8.36 -6.65 -11.46
CA VAL A 39 -7.78 -7.80 -12.17
C VAL A 39 -8.87 -8.79 -12.60
N SER A 40 -9.84 -9.07 -11.73
CA SER A 40 -10.96 -9.96 -12.01
C SER A 40 -11.84 -9.46 -13.16
N ASP A 41 -12.15 -8.16 -13.20
CA ASP A 41 -12.94 -7.56 -14.27
C ASP A 41 -12.25 -7.69 -15.63
N VAL A 42 -10.94 -7.45 -15.68
CA VAL A 42 -10.16 -7.62 -16.92
C VAL A 42 -10.10 -9.08 -17.35
N VAL A 43 -9.84 -10.00 -16.43
CA VAL A 43 -9.63 -11.43 -16.77
C VAL A 43 -10.94 -12.12 -17.15
N ASN A 44 -12.03 -11.84 -16.43
CA ASN A 44 -13.29 -12.57 -16.58
C ASN A 44 -14.30 -11.86 -17.50
N MET A 45 -14.26 -10.52 -17.59
CA MET A 45 -15.26 -9.72 -18.31
C MET A 45 -14.65 -8.83 -19.39
N GLY A 46 -13.32 -8.67 -19.45
CA GLY A 46 -12.66 -7.73 -20.37
C GLY A 46 -12.92 -6.24 -20.04
N ASP A 47 -13.46 -5.93 -18.86
CA ASP A 47 -13.71 -4.56 -18.42
C ASP A 47 -12.47 -3.94 -17.75
N TRP A 48 -11.98 -2.85 -18.35
CA TRP A 48 -10.80 -2.13 -17.91
C TRP A 48 -11.10 -0.93 -16.99
N THR A 49 -12.36 -0.66 -16.67
CA THR A 49 -12.76 0.55 -15.94
C THR A 49 -12.04 0.68 -14.59
N ARG A 50 -12.04 -0.36 -13.75
CA ARG A 50 -11.33 -0.34 -12.46
C ARG A 50 -9.82 -0.33 -12.63
N MET A 51 -9.28 -0.99 -13.66
CA MET A 51 -7.84 -0.94 -13.94
C MET A 51 -7.40 0.47 -14.35
N ARG A 52 -8.25 1.22 -15.04
CA ARG A 52 -8.01 2.64 -15.38
C ARG A 52 -8.07 3.53 -14.14
N GLN A 53 -8.97 3.26 -13.17
CA GLN A 53 -8.91 3.94 -11.85
C GLN A 53 -7.54 3.76 -11.20
N TRP A 54 -7.00 2.54 -11.25
CA TRP A 54 -5.67 2.21 -10.74
C TRP A 54 -4.56 2.93 -11.50
N GLY A 55 -4.61 2.92 -12.81
CA GLY A 55 -3.63 3.62 -13.66
C GLY A 55 -3.60 5.12 -13.38
N MET A 56 -4.79 5.75 -13.28
CA MET A 56 -4.89 7.17 -12.94
C MET A 56 -4.35 7.45 -11.53
N ALA A 57 -4.71 6.65 -10.53
CA ALA A 57 -4.22 6.84 -9.17
C ALA A 57 -2.69 6.71 -9.08
N ALA A 58 -2.11 5.72 -9.76
CA ALA A 58 -0.67 5.54 -9.84
C ALA A 58 0.01 6.71 -10.56
N GLY A 59 -0.53 7.17 -11.68
CA GLY A 59 0.00 8.31 -12.44
C GLY A 59 0.00 9.60 -11.63
N VAL A 60 -1.11 9.90 -10.96
CA VAL A 60 -1.22 11.08 -10.08
C VAL A 60 -0.26 10.99 -8.89
N ALA A 61 -0.15 9.81 -8.25
CA ALA A 61 0.78 9.61 -7.14
C ALA A 61 2.25 9.77 -7.58
N MET A 62 2.63 9.27 -8.78
CA MET A 62 3.96 9.46 -9.36
C MET A 62 4.28 10.94 -9.57
N ILE A 63 3.37 11.69 -10.19
CA ILE A 63 3.55 13.12 -10.46
C ILE A 63 3.66 13.88 -9.14
N ALA A 64 2.79 13.57 -8.16
CA ALA A 64 2.79 14.23 -6.86
C ALA A 64 4.11 13.98 -6.11
N PHE A 65 4.56 12.72 -5.98
CA PHE A 65 5.79 12.37 -5.27
C PHE A 65 7.02 13.01 -5.90
N ASN A 66 7.20 12.84 -7.21
CA ASN A 66 8.38 13.38 -7.89
C ASN A 66 8.34 14.91 -8.03
N GLY A 67 7.14 15.51 -8.07
CA GLY A 67 6.94 16.95 -7.95
C GLY A 67 7.41 17.50 -6.61
N LEU A 68 7.06 16.83 -5.49
CA LEU A 68 7.55 17.20 -4.15
C LEU A 68 9.07 17.04 -4.04
N ALA A 69 9.64 15.99 -4.63
CA ALA A 69 11.09 15.77 -4.66
C ALA A 69 11.83 16.86 -5.49
N ALA A 70 11.30 17.21 -6.67
CA ALA A 70 11.87 18.25 -7.53
C ALA A 70 11.76 19.66 -6.90
N ALA A 71 10.71 19.90 -6.11
CA ALA A 71 10.54 21.13 -5.34
C ALA A 71 11.43 21.18 -4.08
N GLY A 72 12.20 20.13 -3.77
CA GLY A 72 13.06 20.05 -2.59
C GLY A 72 12.29 19.91 -1.27
N LEU A 73 11.01 19.56 -1.31
CA LEU A 73 10.17 19.39 -0.12
C LEU A 73 10.37 18.04 0.57
N ILE A 74 10.81 17.03 -0.17
CA ILE A 74 11.13 15.70 0.34
C ILE A 74 12.41 15.17 -0.30
N ASP A 75 13.15 14.33 0.45
CA ASP A 75 14.30 13.61 -0.08
C ASP A 75 13.87 12.18 -0.51
N PRO A 76 13.80 11.88 -1.82
CA PRO A 76 13.38 10.59 -2.30
C PRO A 76 14.27 9.43 -1.85
N THR A 77 15.56 9.69 -1.53
CA THR A 77 16.50 8.66 -1.08
C THR A 77 16.20 8.13 0.33
N LYS A 78 15.45 8.88 1.12
CA LYS A 78 15.07 8.57 2.49
C LYS A 78 13.73 7.83 2.59
N THR A 79 13.14 7.42 1.47
CA THR A 79 11.90 6.65 1.45
C THR A 79 12.14 5.17 1.73
N LEU A 80 11.11 4.48 2.21
CA LEU A 80 11.13 3.03 2.46
C LEU A 80 11.43 2.21 1.20
N TYR A 81 11.01 2.69 0.02
CA TYR A 81 11.08 1.95 -1.24
C TYR A 81 12.35 2.20 -2.05
N VAL A 82 13.18 3.16 -1.65
CA VAL A 82 14.42 3.51 -2.34
C VAL A 82 15.61 2.92 -1.61
N SER A 83 16.32 2.00 -2.29
CA SER A 83 17.49 1.31 -1.78
C SER A 83 18.43 0.96 -2.95
N ASN A 84 19.72 0.82 -2.67
CA ASN A 84 20.70 0.27 -3.60
C ASN A 84 20.58 -1.25 -3.78
N ARG A 85 19.84 -1.91 -2.90
CA ARG A 85 19.63 -3.36 -2.91
C ARG A 85 18.33 -3.70 -3.61
N PHE A 86 18.42 -4.29 -4.79
CA PHE A 86 17.27 -4.74 -5.58
C PHE A 86 16.88 -6.17 -5.17
N ILE A 87 15.91 -6.28 -4.27
CA ILE A 87 15.41 -7.55 -3.72
C ILE A 87 14.35 -8.17 -4.64
N TRP A 88 14.71 -8.44 -5.89
CA TRP A 88 13.79 -8.90 -6.92
C TRP A 88 13.09 -10.21 -6.59
N MET A 89 13.81 -11.15 -5.94
CA MET A 89 13.24 -12.46 -5.57
C MET A 89 12.18 -12.32 -4.49
N SER A 90 12.44 -11.47 -3.47
CA SER A 90 11.46 -11.17 -2.43
C SER A 90 10.23 -10.47 -3.03
N ALA A 91 10.43 -9.53 -3.95
CA ALA A 91 9.33 -8.87 -4.65
C ALA A 91 8.50 -9.84 -5.48
N LEU A 92 9.15 -10.77 -6.19
CA LEU A 92 8.50 -11.77 -7.04
C LEU A 92 7.71 -12.78 -6.19
N VAL A 93 8.37 -13.46 -5.25
CA VAL A 93 7.74 -14.51 -4.43
C VAL A 93 6.67 -13.91 -3.53
N GLY A 94 6.98 -12.81 -2.83
CA GLY A 94 6.04 -12.12 -1.97
C GLY A 94 4.83 -11.59 -2.73
N GLY A 95 5.05 -11.01 -3.91
CA GLY A 95 3.99 -10.52 -4.78
C GLY A 95 3.06 -11.63 -5.28
N LEU A 96 3.61 -12.78 -5.73
CA LEU A 96 2.81 -13.95 -6.15
C LEU A 96 1.95 -14.50 -5.00
N LEU A 97 2.54 -14.69 -3.81
CA LEU A 97 1.81 -15.15 -2.63
C LEU A 97 0.69 -14.18 -2.23
N PHE A 98 1.00 -12.88 -2.22
CA PHE A 98 0.03 -11.85 -1.89
C PHE A 98 -1.12 -11.80 -2.91
N GLY A 99 -0.78 -11.83 -4.21
CA GLY A 99 -1.76 -11.81 -5.29
C GLY A 99 -2.70 -13.01 -5.26
N PHE A 100 -2.16 -14.21 -5.03
CA PHE A 100 -2.95 -15.42 -4.86
C PHE A 100 -3.86 -15.35 -3.62
N GLY A 101 -3.29 -14.93 -2.48
CA GLY A 101 -4.03 -14.80 -1.22
C GLY A 101 -5.17 -13.80 -1.28
N MET A 102 -5.01 -12.66 -1.98
CA MET A 102 -6.07 -11.66 -2.08
C MET A 102 -7.30 -12.13 -2.87
N VAL A 103 -7.12 -13.07 -3.80
CA VAL A 103 -8.25 -13.67 -4.53
C VAL A 103 -9.00 -14.64 -3.64
N LEU A 104 -8.29 -15.51 -2.89
CA LEU A 104 -8.92 -16.43 -1.94
C LEU A 104 -9.69 -15.69 -0.83
N SER A 105 -9.16 -14.56 -0.34
CA SER A 105 -9.82 -13.73 0.68
C SER A 105 -10.82 -12.72 0.10
N SER A 106 -11.11 -12.78 -1.21
CA SER A 106 -12.03 -11.88 -1.90
C SER A 106 -11.67 -10.39 -1.75
N GLY A 107 -10.40 -10.04 -1.50
CA GLY A 107 -9.93 -8.65 -1.39
C GLY A 107 -8.53 -8.53 -0.81
N CYS A 108 -7.85 -7.44 -1.13
CA CYS A 108 -6.53 -7.11 -0.57
C CYS A 108 -6.63 -6.46 0.81
N GLY A 109 -5.49 -6.15 1.46
CA GLY A 109 -5.45 -5.56 2.80
C GLY A 109 -6.27 -4.27 2.94
N SER A 110 -6.18 -3.33 1.99
CA SER A 110 -6.99 -2.10 2.04
C SER A 110 -8.49 -2.39 1.88
N LYS A 111 -8.87 -3.33 1.00
CA LYS A 111 -10.27 -3.72 0.82
C LYS A 111 -10.82 -4.42 2.06
N THR A 112 -9.99 -5.17 2.77
CA THR A 112 -10.34 -5.77 4.07
C THR A 112 -10.73 -4.69 5.08
N LEU A 113 -9.93 -3.63 5.23
CA LEU A 113 -10.23 -2.51 6.13
C LEU A 113 -11.53 -1.77 5.73
N VAL A 114 -11.68 -1.50 4.44
CA VAL A 114 -12.90 -0.86 3.90
C VAL A 114 -14.15 -1.71 4.16
N ARG A 115 -14.06 -3.04 4.02
CA ARG A 115 -15.17 -3.95 4.31
C ARG A 115 -15.49 -4.06 5.80
N ILE A 116 -14.48 -3.96 6.69
CA ILE A 116 -14.72 -3.92 8.14
C ILE A 116 -15.64 -2.74 8.47
N GLY A 117 -15.33 -1.55 7.95
CA GLY A 117 -16.20 -0.38 8.13
C GLY A 117 -17.59 -0.53 7.53
N GLY A 118 -17.74 -1.34 6.47
CA GLY A 118 -19.03 -1.69 5.87
C GLY A 118 -19.83 -2.77 6.61
N GLY A 119 -19.30 -3.34 7.71
CA GLY A 119 -19.98 -4.36 8.54
C GLY A 119 -19.63 -5.81 8.19
N ASN A 120 -18.60 -6.08 7.39
CA ASN A 120 -18.22 -7.43 7.00
C ASN A 120 -17.37 -8.12 8.07
N LEU A 121 -17.95 -9.10 8.76
CA LEU A 121 -17.30 -9.86 9.85
C LEU A 121 -16.21 -10.80 9.33
N LYS A 122 -16.33 -11.34 8.11
CA LYS A 122 -15.26 -12.14 7.50
C LYS A 122 -13.97 -11.32 7.41
N SER A 123 -14.09 -10.04 7.06
CA SER A 123 -12.95 -9.14 6.94
C SER A 123 -12.27 -8.87 8.28
N VAL A 124 -12.99 -8.92 9.41
CA VAL A 124 -12.38 -8.84 10.75
C VAL A 124 -11.48 -10.05 11.00
N VAL A 125 -11.95 -11.25 10.65
CA VAL A 125 -11.15 -12.48 10.79
C VAL A 125 -9.92 -12.43 9.88
N VAL A 126 -10.11 -12.03 8.61
CA VAL A 126 -8.99 -11.84 7.65
C VAL A 126 -7.98 -10.83 8.18
N PHE A 127 -8.43 -9.71 8.75
CA PHE A 127 -7.57 -8.69 9.36
C PHE A 127 -6.69 -9.28 10.47
N VAL A 128 -7.27 -10.03 11.41
CA VAL A 128 -6.54 -10.62 12.53
C VAL A 128 -5.54 -11.67 12.02
N VAL A 129 -5.97 -12.60 11.18
CA VAL A 129 -5.11 -13.68 10.67
C VAL A 129 -3.98 -13.12 9.79
N MET A 130 -4.28 -12.19 8.89
CA MET A 130 -3.30 -11.51 8.06
C MET A 130 -2.29 -10.74 8.90
N GLY A 131 -2.73 -10.04 9.95
CA GLY A 131 -1.86 -9.28 10.83
C GLY A 131 -0.93 -10.16 11.65
N ILE A 132 -1.42 -11.30 12.18
CA ILE A 132 -0.60 -12.30 12.89
C ILE A 132 0.44 -12.89 11.93
N ALA A 133 0.04 -13.32 10.75
CA ALA A 133 0.94 -13.86 9.73
C ALA A 133 1.99 -12.84 9.28
N ALA A 134 1.60 -11.58 9.11
CA ALA A 134 2.50 -10.48 8.80
C ALA A 134 3.47 -10.21 9.94
N PHE A 135 3.01 -10.18 11.19
CA PHE A 135 3.87 -9.98 12.36
C PHE A 135 4.90 -11.11 12.52
N ALA A 136 4.46 -12.37 12.33
CA ALA A 136 5.36 -13.51 12.31
C ALA A 136 6.43 -13.40 11.20
N THR A 137 6.09 -12.79 10.06
CA THR A 137 7.01 -12.59 8.93
C THR A 137 7.90 -11.35 9.10
N LEU A 138 7.49 -10.38 9.92
CA LEU A 138 8.31 -9.23 10.30
C LEU A 138 9.37 -9.58 11.36
N LYS A 139 8.96 -10.30 12.42
CA LYS A 139 9.78 -10.49 13.63
C LYS A 139 9.79 -11.92 14.19
N GLY A 140 9.00 -12.84 13.62
CA GLY A 140 8.82 -14.20 14.12
C GLY A 140 9.55 -15.26 13.28
N ILE A 141 9.04 -16.50 13.33
CA ILE A 141 9.65 -17.68 12.71
C ILE A 141 9.77 -17.54 11.18
N THR A 142 8.75 -17.02 10.52
CA THR A 142 8.76 -16.80 9.06
C THR A 142 9.72 -15.69 8.65
N ALA A 143 10.08 -14.75 9.55
CA ALA A 143 11.14 -13.77 9.30
C ALA A 143 12.50 -14.44 9.13
N VAL A 144 12.81 -15.45 9.96
CA VAL A 144 14.07 -16.22 9.84
C VAL A 144 14.16 -16.92 8.50
N VAL A 145 13.07 -17.58 8.08
CA VAL A 145 12.99 -18.24 6.77
C VAL A 145 13.17 -17.23 5.62
N ARG A 146 12.44 -16.11 5.68
CA ARG A 146 12.52 -15.05 4.67
C ARG A 146 13.95 -14.54 4.50
N VAL A 147 14.59 -14.15 5.61
CA VAL A 147 15.95 -13.59 5.60
C VAL A 147 16.99 -14.64 5.16
N ALA A 148 16.78 -15.92 5.52
CA ALA A 148 17.70 -17.00 5.12
C ALA A 148 17.55 -17.42 3.66
N THR A 149 16.43 -17.12 3.00
CA THR A 149 16.09 -17.57 1.65
C THR A 149 15.97 -16.41 0.66
N VAL A 150 14.76 -15.86 0.51
CA VAL A 150 14.41 -14.91 -0.57
C VAL A 150 15.14 -13.57 -0.45
N ASP A 151 15.38 -13.08 0.77
CA ASP A 151 16.05 -11.81 0.97
C ASP A 151 17.55 -11.85 0.66
N ARG A 152 18.15 -13.05 0.60
CA ARG A 152 19.55 -13.21 0.19
C ARG A 152 19.75 -13.05 -1.30
N ILE A 153 18.73 -13.33 -2.09
CA ILE A 153 18.81 -13.28 -3.56
C ILE A 153 18.46 -11.86 -3.99
N ALA A 154 19.43 -10.98 -3.94
CA ALA A 154 19.31 -9.58 -4.30
C ALA A 154 20.48 -9.16 -5.19
N ILE A 155 20.28 -8.13 -5.99
CA ILE A 155 21.34 -7.49 -6.79
C ILE A 155 21.68 -6.17 -6.10
N GLU A 156 22.95 -5.97 -5.78
CA GLU A 156 23.43 -4.71 -5.22
C GLU A 156 23.93 -3.80 -6.33
N PHE A 157 23.37 -2.61 -6.42
CA PHE A 157 23.80 -1.58 -7.35
C PHE A 157 24.70 -0.56 -6.64
N SER A 158 25.58 0.09 -7.38
CA SER A 158 26.40 1.23 -6.87
C SER A 158 25.54 2.46 -6.53
N THR A 159 24.34 2.55 -7.13
CA THR A 159 23.36 3.62 -6.90
C THR A 159 22.02 3.00 -6.49
N ASN A 160 21.06 3.82 -6.06
CA ASN A 160 19.72 3.32 -5.72
C ASN A 160 19.04 2.66 -6.94
N ALA A 161 18.38 1.54 -6.73
CA ALA A 161 17.68 0.74 -7.75
C ALA A 161 16.34 1.40 -8.16
N THR A 162 16.42 2.59 -8.70
CA THR A 162 15.27 3.37 -9.18
C THR A 162 15.48 3.88 -10.58
N LEU A 163 14.40 3.99 -11.37
CA LEU A 163 14.48 4.54 -12.72
C LEU A 163 15.06 5.98 -12.76
N PRO A 164 14.71 6.90 -11.81
CA PRO A 164 15.33 8.23 -11.75
C PRO A 164 16.85 8.20 -11.62
N ASN A 165 17.39 7.32 -10.77
CA ASN A 165 18.83 7.23 -10.59
C ASN A 165 19.53 6.65 -11.81
N TRP A 166 18.95 5.64 -12.46
CA TRP A 166 19.52 5.08 -13.69
C TRP A 166 19.55 6.11 -14.83
N LEU A 167 18.46 6.90 -14.97
CA LEU A 167 18.44 7.99 -15.94
C LEU A 167 19.43 9.09 -15.57
N SER A 168 19.56 9.45 -14.29
CA SER A 168 20.53 10.42 -13.78
C SER A 168 21.97 10.03 -14.13
N VAL A 169 22.35 8.77 -13.91
CA VAL A 169 23.68 8.25 -14.26
C VAL A 169 23.91 8.30 -15.78
N ALA A 170 22.90 7.98 -16.58
CA ALA A 170 23.01 7.95 -18.03
C ALA A 170 23.10 9.36 -18.67
N THR A 171 22.45 10.37 -18.06
CA THR A 171 22.33 11.72 -18.65
C THR A 171 23.14 12.79 -17.93
N GLY A 172 23.65 12.51 -16.72
CA GLY A 172 24.32 13.52 -15.87
C GLY A 172 23.38 14.52 -15.19
N MET A 173 22.06 14.36 -15.32
CA MET A 173 21.05 15.20 -14.66
C MET A 173 20.92 14.85 -13.19
N SER A 174 20.38 15.78 -12.38
CA SER A 174 20.04 15.42 -10.98
C SER A 174 18.90 14.38 -10.92
N SER A 175 18.97 13.46 -9.97
CA SER A 175 17.98 12.40 -9.78
C SER A 175 16.56 12.94 -9.56
N ALA A 176 16.41 14.10 -8.92
CA ALA A 176 15.11 14.73 -8.70
C ALA A 176 14.44 15.20 -10.00
N TYR A 177 15.21 15.85 -10.91
CA TYR A 177 14.67 16.26 -12.22
C TYR A 177 14.45 15.06 -13.15
N ALA A 178 15.35 14.07 -13.14
CA ALA A 178 15.15 12.82 -13.87
C ALA A 178 13.86 12.11 -13.42
N GLY A 179 13.60 12.08 -12.10
CA GLY A 179 12.37 11.56 -11.51
C GLY A 179 11.12 12.32 -11.97
N LEU A 180 11.17 13.66 -11.98
CA LEU A 180 10.06 14.48 -12.44
C LEU A 180 9.72 14.23 -13.92
N ILE A 181 10.73 14.17 -14.79
CA ILE A 181 10.54 13.90 -16.22
C ILE A 181 9.91 12.52 -16.43
N LEU A 182 10.44 11.47 -15.78
CA LEU A 182 9.87 10.13 -15.88
C LEU A 182 8.46 10.06 -15.33
N ALA A 183 8.19 10.72 -14.19
CA ALA A 183 6.87 10.77 -13.60
C ALA A 183 5.86 11.52 -14.48
N LEU A 184 6.27 12.59 -15.16
CA LEU A 184 5.42 13.27 -16.12
C LEU A 184 5.13 12.38 -17.35
N VAL A 185 6.16 11.74 -17.92
CA VAL A 185 5.97 10.87 -19.11
C VAL A 185 5.09 9.67 -18.77
N ILE A 186 5.45 8.91 -17.73
CA ILE A 186 4.72 7.69 -17.35
C ILE A 186 3.38 8.05 -16.71
N GLY A 187 3.36 9.01 -15.79
CA GLY A 187 2.18 9.40 -15.04
C GLY A 187 1.12 10.06 -15.93
N LEU A 188 1.49 11.00 -16.81
CA LEU A 188 0.55 11.57 -17.78
C LEU A 188 0.11 10.53 -18.80
N GLY A 189 0.99 9.61 -19.20
CA GLY A 189 0.62 8.48 -20.05
C GLY A 189 -0.47 7.62 -19.43
N LEU A 190 -0.35 7.26 -18.14
CA LEU A 190 -1.35 6.50 -17.39
C LEU A 190 -2.66 7.29 -17.21
N VAL A 191 -2.57 8.58 -16.89
CA VAL A 191 -3.75 9.45 -16.75
C VAL A 191 -4.47 9.57 -18.10
N THR A 192 -3.75 9.83 -19.18
CA THR A 192 -4.32 9.92 -20.53
C THR A 192 -4.96 8.60 -20.96
N TRP A 193 -4.26 7.47 -20.74
CA TRP A 193 -4.83 6.15 -21.01
C TRP A 193 -6.13 5.91 -20.26
N ALA A 194 -6.22 6.33 -19.00
CA ALA A 194 -7.44 6.23 -18.22
C ALA A 194 -8.55 7.11 -18.79
N LEU A 195 -8.26 8.36 -19.12
CA LEU A 195 -9.24 9.31 -19.67
C LEU A 195 -9.78 8.93 -21.05
N LEU A 196 -9.00 8.21 -21.86
CA LEU A 196 -9.44 7.70 -23.17
C LEU A 196 -10.47 6.57 -23.07
N GLY A 197 -10.82 6.10 -21.87
CA GLY A 197 -11.87 5.11 -21.66
C GLY A 197 -13.26 5.67 -21.89
N ARG A 198 -14.05 5.05 -22.77
CA ARG A 198 -15.39 5.54 -23.16
C ARG A 198 -16.31 5.80 -21.97
N ASP A 199 -16.27 4.93 -20.94
CA ASP A 199 -17.14 5.00 -19.75
C ASP A 199 -16.40 5.50 -18.50
N PHE A 200 -15.15 5.97 -18.64
CA PHE A 200 -14.31 6.34 -17.51
C PHE A 200 -14.65 7.72 -16.91
N LEU A 201 -15.18 8.65 -17.71
CA LEU A 201 -15.44 10.05 -17.32
C LEU A 201 -16.63 10.23 -16.35
N ARG A 202 -16.92 9.22 -15.54
CA ARG A 202 -17.90 9.33 -14.44
C ARG A 202 -17.20 9.87 -13.19
N PHE A 203 -17.93 10.67 -12.41
CA PHE A 203 -17.39 11.31 -11.20
C PHE A 203 -16.69 10.31 -10.26
N ASP A 204 -17.28 9.13 -10.02
CA ASP A 204 -16.72 8.13 -9.11
C ASP A 204 -15.39 7.54 -9.61
N ASN A 205 -15.23 7.38 -10.95
CA ASN A 205 -13.96 6.91 -11.52
C ASN A 205 -12.85 7.98 -11.38
N LEU A 206 -13.21 9.24 -11.67
CA LEU A 206 -12.28 10.36 -11.49
C LEU A 206 -11.91 10.56 -10.01
N LEU A 207 -12.91 10.47 -9.12
CA LEU A 207 -12.68 10.56 -7.68
C LEU A 207 -11.76 9.43 -7.18
N ALA A 208 -11.94 8.20 -7.66
CA ALA A 208 -11.04 7.09 -7.33
C ALA A 208 -9.61 7.36 -7.80
N GLY A 209 -9.42 7.72 -9.07
CA GLY A 209 -8.09 7.94 -9.65
C GLY A 209 -7.40 9.17 -9.06
N LEU A 210 -8.00 10.35 -9.23
CA LEU A 210 -7.41 11.62 -8.78
C LEU A 210 -7.36 11.69 -7.25
N GLY A 211 -8.45 11.34 -6.56
CA GLY A 211 -8.55 11.46 -5.11
C GLY A 211 -7.56 10.55 -4.37
N LEU A 212 -7.52 9.26 -4.72
CA LEU A 212 -6.59 8.33 -4.07
C LEU A 212 -5.14 8.62 -4.45
N GLY A 213 -4.86 8.97 -5.71
CA GLY A 213 -3.51 9.37 -6.12
C GLY A 213 -3.01 10.62 -5.38
N ALA A 214 -3.86 11.64 -5.25
CA ALA A 214 -3.54 12.86 -4.49
C ALA A 214 -3.33 12.57 -2.99
N LEU A 215 -4.12 11.67 -2.39
CA LEU A 215 -3.95 11.27 -0.99
C LEU A 215 -2.61 10.55 -0.76
N ILE A 216 -2.14 9.72 -1.70
CA ILE A 216 -0.79 9.15 -1.62
C ILE A 216 0.28 10.25 -1.67
N GLY A 217 0.15 11.23 -2.57
CA GLY A 217 1.03 12.40 -2.61
C GLY A 217 1.01 13.21 -1.30
N GLY A 218 -0.19 13.43 -0.74
CA GLY A 218 -0.37 14.07 0.56
C GLY A 218 0.30 13.32 1.71
N MET A 219 0.22 11.99 1.72
CA MET A 219 0.90 11.17 2.73
C MET A 219 2.43 11.26 2.63
N TRP A 220 2.98 11.32 1.42
CA TRP A 220 4.40 11.58 1.21
C TRP A 220 4.82 12.94 1.77
N TRP A 221 4.00 13.96 1.58
CA TRP A 221 4.25 15.30 2.13
C TRP A 221 4.12 15.31 3.67
N ILE A 222 3.10 14.65 4.24
CA ILE A 222 2.90 14.56 5.69
C ILE A 222 4.10 13.87 6.36
N SER A 223 4.54 12.73 5.83
CA SER A 223 5.63 11.96 6.41
C SER A 223 7.00 12.59 6.16
N GLY A 224 7.24 13.09 4.93
CA GLY A 224 8.56 13.52 4.48
C GLY A 224 8.86 15.01 4.70
N HIS A 225 7.83 15.86 4.79
CA HIS A 225 8.01 17.30 4.99
C HIS A 225 7.52 17.74 6.38
N LEU A 226 6.23 17.51 6.68
CA LEU A 226 5.66 17.90 7.96
C LEU A 226 6.28 17.11 9.13
N GLY A 227 6.52 15.82 8.95
CA GLY A 227 7.10 14.91 9.96
C GLY A 227 8.62 14.92 10.00
N TYR A 228 9.30 15.67 9.15
CA TYR A 228 10.77 15.72 9.11
C TYR A 228 11.33 16.66 10.18
N ILE A 229 12.32 16.20 10.92
CA ILE A 229 13.13 17.01 11.79
C ILE A 229 14.62 16.74 11.51
N ALA A 230 15.40 17.81 11.35
CA ALA A 230 16.83 17.70 11.03
C ALA A 230 17.65 17.15 12.22
N GLU A 231 17.21 17.45 13.44
CA GLU A 231 17.91 17.03 14.66
C GLU A 231 16.88 16.70 15.76
N HIS A 232 16.79 15.43 16.13
CA HIS A 232 15.94 14.98 17.23
C HIS A 232 16.59 15.32 18.57
N PRO A 233 15.86 15.92 19.54
CA PRO A 233 16.46 16.41 20.79
C PRO A 233 17.20 15.35 21.62
N GLU A 234 16.78 14.08 21.54
CA GLU A 234 17.37 12.99 22.33
C GLU A 234 18.47 12.23 21.59
N THR A 235 18.31 12.01 20.27
CA THR A 235 19.24 11.19 19.47
C THR A 235 20.26 12.00 18.68
N LEU A 236 20.06 13.32 18.56
CA LEU A 236 20.88 14.26 17.77
C LEU A 236 21.01 13.83 16.29
N GLN A 237 20.07 13.03 15.82
CA GLN A 237 20.00 12.55 14.42
C GLN A 237 18.75 13.06 13.75
N GLU A 238 18.77 13.08 12.41
CA GLU A 238 17.54 13.34 11.67
C GLU A 238 16.50 12.27 11.95
N ALA A 239 15.22 12.65 11.97
CA ALA A 239 14.14 11.73 12.21
C ALA A 239 12.90 12.08 11.39
N PHE A 240 12.13 11.03 11.06
CA PHE A 240 10.79 11.14 10.48
C PHE A 240 9.78 10.71 11.54
N LEU A 241 9.06 11.70 12.07
CA LEU A 241 8.17 11.52 13.20
C LEU A 241 7.03 10.55 12.90
N ALA A 242 6.68 9.75 13.91
CA ALA A 242 5.58 8.81 13.87
C ALA A 242 5.66 7.75 12.74
N THR A 243 6.83 7.47 12.20
CA THR A 243 7.04 6.38 11.23
C THR A 243 7.49 5.10 11.93
N ASN A 244 7.14 3.93 11.37
CA ASN A 244 7.60 2.64 11.90
C ASN A 244 9.02 2.27 11.43
N SER A 245 9.40 2.72 10.24
CA SER A 245 10.67 2.40 9.59
C SER A 245 11.79 3.38 9.91
N GLY A 246 11.48 4.52 10.51
CA GLY A 246 12.42 5.67 10.64
C GLY A 246 12.71 6.33 9.30
N ARG A 247 11.93 6.04 8.25
CA ARG A 247 12.04 6.60 6.91
C ARG A 247 10.74 7.27 6.48
N ILE A 248 10.76 7.97 5.36
CA ILE A 248 9.55 8.54 4.76
C ILE A 248 8.63 7.40 4.31
N GLU A 249 7.39 7.43 4.76
CA GLU A 249 6.36 6.42 4.50
C GLU A 249 5.12 7.06 3.88
N ALA A 250 4.40 6.29 3.06
CA ALA A 250 3.04 6.60 2.64
C ALA A 250 2.11 5.43 2.97
N LEU A 251 0.88 5.42 2.43
CA LEU A 251 -0.09 4.38 2.77
C LEU A 251 0.37 2.98 2.36
N SER A 252 0.29 2.08 3.30
CA SER A 252 0.42 0.63 3.15
C SER A 252 -0.48 -0.03 4.19
N PHE A 253 -0.88 -1.31 4.02
CA PHE A 253 -1.89 -1.91 4.90
C PHE A 253 -1.58 -3.33 5.39
N VAL A 254 -0.43 -3.92 5.08
CA VAL A 254 -0.05 -5.23 5.65
C VAL A 254 0.78 -5.05 6.91
N SER A 255 1.94 -4.42 6.81
CA SER A 255 2.77 -4.14 7.98
C SER A 255 2.07 -3.25 9.02
N PRO A 256 1.33 -2.19 8.63
CA PRO A 256 0.53 -1.42 9.57
C PRO A 256 -0.54 -2.21 10.31
N VAL A 257 -1.18 -3.20 9.67
CA VAL A 257 -2.12 -4.10 10.35
C VAL A 257 -1.39 -4.93 11.41
N ALA A 258 -0.20 -5.47 11.10
CA ALA A 258 0.63 -6.19 12.07
C ALA A 258 1.03 -5.29 13.25
N TYR A 259 1.46 -4.07 12.99
CA TYR A 259 1.80 -3.09 14.03
C TYR A 259 0.58 -2.64 14.84
N THR A 260 -0.60 -2.59 14.24
CA THR A 260 -1.85 -2.29 14.96
C THR A 260 -2.17 -3.38 15.97
N ILE A 261 -2.04 -4.64 15.58
CA ILE A 261 -2.23 -5.78 16.50
C ILE A 261 -1.18 -5.76 17.61
N ASP A 262 0.10 -5.56 17.28
CA ASP A 262 1.20 -5.42 18.25
C ASP A 262 0.91 -4.28 19.24
N TRP A 263 0.47 -3.13 18.77
CA TRP A 263 0.14 -1.99 19.62
C TRP A 263 -1.05 -2.26 20.56
N VAL A 264 -2.11 -2.91 20.05
CA VAL A 264 -3.28 -3.28 20.87
C VAL A 264 -2.91 -4.34 21.91
N MET A 265 -2.12 -5.35 21.55
CA MET A 265 -1.71 -6.42 22.46
C MET A 265 -0.76 -5.94 23.57
N PHE A 266 0.10 -5.00 23.26
CA PHE A 266 1.10 -4.46 24.19
C PHE A 266 0.83 -2.98 24.54
N PHE A 267 -0.44 -2.61 24.63
CA PHE A 267 -0.86 -1.21 24.88
C PHE A 267 -0.29 -0.60 26.16
N SER A 268 -0.03 -1.40 27.18
CA SER A 268 0.58 -0.95 28.44
C SER A 268 2.08 -0.63 28.34
N ASP A 269 2.75 -1.08 27.27
CA ASP A 269 4.17 -0.80 27.03
C ASP A 269 4.35 0.62 26.48
N LYS A 270 5.00 1.49 27.26
CA LYS A 270 5.29 2.88 26.89
C LYS A 270 6.19 3.03 25.66
N ALA A 271 6.91 1.97 25.27
CA ALA A 271 7.71 1.96 24.06
C ALA A 271 6.84 1.79 22.78
N LYS A 272 5.59 1.38 22.92
CA LYS A 272 4.63 1.21 21.81
C LYS A 272 3.89 2.52 21.58
N VAL A 273 4.34 3.27 20.60
CA VAL A 273 3.75 4.56 20.23
C VAL A 273 2.84 4.43 18.99
N LEU A 274 1.89 5.32 18.88
CA LEU A 274 1.09 5.46 17.66
C LEU A 274 1.97 5.92 16.49
N THR A 275 1.74 5.32 15.33
CA THR A 275 2.47 5.65 14.10
C THR A 275 1.50 5.98 12.98
N ILE A 276 2.01 6.61 11.91
CA ILE A 276 1.27 6.92 10.69
C ILE A 276 0.54 5.67 10.17
N GLY A 277 1.21 4.51 10.16
CA GLY A 277 0.62 3.26 9.73
C GLY A 277 -0.59 2.83 10.58
N ILE A 278 -0.45 2.87 11.92
CA ILE A 278 -1.52 2.47 12.85
C ILE A 278 -2.73 3.39 12.72
N VAL A 279 -2.52 4.71 12.75
CA VAL A 279 -3.64 5.66 12.60
C VAL A 279 -4.30 5.59 11.23
N SER A 280 -3.53 5.18 10.19
CA SER A 280 -4.09 4.97 8.85
C SER A 280 -5.02 3.77 8.80
N VAL A 281 -4.72 2.68 9.50
CA VAL A 281 -5.62 1.52 9.62
C VAL A 281 -6.95 1.93 10.24
N PHE A 282 -6.92 2.64 11.37
CA PHE A 282 -8.14 3.13 12.01
C PHE A 282 -8.87 4.15 11.14
N GLY A 283 -8.14 5.08 10.51
CA GLY A 283 -8.71 6.10 9.64
C GLY A 283 -9.52 5.51 8.48
N VAL A 284 -8.97 4.51 7.78
CA VAL A 284 -9.67 3.83 6.68
C VAL A 284 -10.95 3.14 7.16
N VAL A 285 -10.90 2.44 8.30
CA VAL A 285 -12.08 1.78 8.87
C VAL A 285 -13.15 2.81 9.24
N VAL A 286 -12.77 3.89 9.93
CA VAL A 286 -13.71 4.97 10.31
C VAL A 286 -14.29 5.63 9.07
N GLY A 287 -13.48 5.98 8.08
CA GLY A 287 -13.94 6.64 6.86
C GLY A 287 -14.93 5.79 6.08
N SER A 288 -14.64 4.49 5.92
CA SER A 288 -15.55 3.57 5.25
C SER A 288 -16.84 3.33 6.05
N ALA A 289 -16.77 3.27 7.39
CA ALA A 289 -17.94 3.13 8.25
C ALA A 289 -18.86 4.37 8.19
N VAL A 290 -18.29 5.57 8.23
CA VAL A 290 -19.03 6.83 8.09
C VAL A 290 -19.77 6.86 6.74
N TYR A 291 -19.07 6.52 5.65
CA TYR A 291 -19.70 6.47 4.34
C TYR A 291 -20.79 5.39 4.26
N ALA A 292 -20.51 4.17 4.76
CA ALA A 292 -21.47 3.07 4.74
C ALA A 292 -22.74 3.39 5.54
N ALA A 293 -22.61 4.06 6.70
CA ALA A 293 -23.72 4.51 7.51
C ALA A 293 -24.53 5.62 6.79
N ALA A 294 -23.85 6.62 6.22
CA ALA A 294 -24.48 7.73 5.50
C ALA A 294 -25.21 7.27 4.23
N SER A 295 -24.65 6.34 3.48
CA SER A 295 -25.24 5.78 2.26
C SER A 295 -26.21 4.62 2.51
N ARG A 296 -26.46 4.26 3.79
CA ARG A 296 -27.28 3.10 4.19
C ARG A 296 -26.84 1.78 3.56
N SER A 297 -25.55 1.66 3.24
CA SER A 297 -24.95 0.45 2.65
C SER A 297 -24.29 -0.47 3.67
N PHE A 298 -24.36 -0.13 4.96
CA PHE A 298 -23.85 -0.96 6.05
C PHE A 298 -24.65 -2.27 6.13
N ARG A 299 -23.92 -3.43 6.09
CA ARG A 299 -24.55 -4.75 6.18
C ARG A 299 -23.67 -5.70 6.98
N TRP A 300 -24.28 -6.42 7.91
CA TRP A 300 -23.62 -7.53 8.57
C TRP A 300 -23.46 -8.70 7.60
N GLU A 301 -22.23 -9.14 7.38
CA GLU A 301 -21.91 -10.25 6.48
C GLU A 301 -20.98 -11.23 7.18
N GLY A 302 -21.41 -12.50 7.34
CA GLY A 302 -20.65 -13.61 7.91
C GLY A 302 -20.18 -14.60 6.85
N PHE A 303 -19.43 -15.63 7.26
CA PHE A 303 -19.06 -16.74 6.38
C PHE A 303 -20.30 -17.55 5.95
N ARG A 304 -20.24 -18.08 4.73
CA ARG A 304 -21.34 -18.88 4.16
C ARG A 304 -21.24 -20.33 4.60
N ASP A 305 -20.04 -20.90 4.55
CA ASP A 305 -19.74 -22.29 4.82
C ASP A 305 -18.29 -22.49 5.27
N ALA A 306 -17.91 -23.74 5.54
CA ALA A 306 -16.56 -24.08 5.97
C ALA A 306 -15.50 -23.83 4.88
N GLU A 307 -15.85 -24.00 3.61
CA GLU A 307 -14.96 -23.77 2.48
C GLU A 307 -14.65 -22.28 2.32
N ASP A 308 -15.67 -21.43 2.39
CA ASP A 308 -15.52 -19.97 2.39
C ASP A 308 -14.58 -19.51 3.54
N THR A 309 -14.78 -20.10 4.74
CA THR A 309 -13.93 -19.81 5.89
C THR A 309 -12.48 -20.23 5.63
N ALA A 310 -12.25 -21.46 5.16
CA ALA A 310 -10.91 -21.97 4.88
C ALA A 310 -10.18 -21.13 3.81
N ASN A 311 -10.86 -20.77 2.73
CA ASN A 311 -10.30 -19.92 1.67
C ASN A 311 -9.88 -18.55 2.21
N HIS A 312 -10.71 -17.91 3.04
CA HIS A 312 -10.39 -16.63 3.66
C HIS A 312 -9.21 -16.72 4.63
N LEU A 313 -9.11 -17.78 5.44
CA LEU A 313 -7.99 -17.99 6.37
C LEU A 313 -6.68 -18.24 5.63
N ILE A 314 -6.67 -19.14 4.65
CA ILE A 314 -5.49 -19.43 3.83
C ILE A 314 -5.06 -18.17 3.08
N GLY A 315 -6.01 -17.48 2.45
CA GLY A 315 -5.75 -16.23 1.75
C GLY A 315 -5.19 -15.13 2.66
N ALA A 316 -5.69 -15.01 3.89
CA ALA A 316 -5.18 -14.08 4.87
C ALA A 316 -3.72 -14.36 5.27
N VAL A 317 -3.37 -15.64 5.50
CA VAL A 317 -1.98 -16.05 5.77
C VAL A 317 -1.08 -15.72 4.59
N LEU A 318 -1.49 -16.08 3.37
CA LEU A 318 -0.71 -15.80 2.16
C LEU A 318 -0.51 -14.29 1.92
N MET A 319 -1.54 -13.47 2.19
CA MET A 319 -1.42 -12.01 2.12
C MET A 319 -0.50 -11.44 3.20
N GLY A 320 -0.58 -11.95 4.42
CA GLY A 320 0.27 -11.50 5.52
C GLY A 320 1.75 -11.81 5.25
N VAL A 321 2.05 -13.05 4.91
CA VAL A 321 3.41 -13.50 4.56
C VAL A 321 3.89 -12.80 3.30
N GLY A 322 3.12 -12.87 2.21
CA GLY A 322 3.50 -12.33 0.91
C GLY A 322 3.68 -10.81 0.93
N GLY A 323 2.80 -10.09 1.64
CA GLY A 323 2.88 -8.63 1.74
C GLY A 323 4.10 -8.13 2.51
N VAL A 324 4.58 -8.87 3.51
CA VAL A 324 5.83 -8.53 4.21
C VAL A 324 7.04 -8.86 3.34
N ILE A 325 7.06 -10.03 2.69
CA ILE A 325 8.14 -10.43 1.78
C ILE A 325 8.27 -9.43 0.62
N ALA A 326 7.14 -8.99 0.03
CA ALA A 326 7.12 -7.99 -1.04
C ALA A 326 7.34 -6.54 -0.57
N MET A 327 7.58 -6.31 0.73
CA MET A 327 7.69 -4.98 1.36
C MET A 327 6.45 -4.09 1.17
N GLY A 328 5.28 -4.66 0.95
CA GLY A 328 4.03 -3.90 0.82
C GLY A 328 2.89 -4.68 0.17
N CYS A 329 1.72 -4.12 0.27
CA CYS A 329 0.48 -4.62 -0.35
C CYS A 329 0.23 -3.94 -1.71
N THR A 330 -0.95 -4.16 -2.28
CA THR A 330 -1.36 -3.46 -3.51
C THR A 330 -1.29 -1.94 -3.40
N ILE A 331 -1.66 -1.34 -2.26
CA ILE A 331 -1.52 0.11 -2.05
C ILE A 331 -0.05 0.45 -1.79
N GLY A 332 0.62 -0.29 -0.89
CA GLY A 332 2.01 -0.04 -0.53
C GLY A 332 2.97 -0.14 -1.73
N GLN A 333 2.90 -1.21 -2.51
CA GLN A 333 3.73 -1.35 -3.72
C GLN A 333 3.10 -0.70 -4.95
N GLY A 334 1.76 -0.85 -5.13
CA GLY A 334 1.09 -0.44 -6.35
C GLY A 334 0.79 1.05 -6.47
N LEU A 335 0.73 1.80 -5.38
CA LEU A 335 0.59 3.26 -5.42
C LEU A 335 1.80 3.94 -4.77
N SER A 336 2.07 3.67 -3.49
CA SER A 336 3.16 4.33 -2.77
C SER A 336 4.54 3.94 -3.34
N GLY A 337 4.81 2.66 -3.54
CA GLY A 337 6.09 2.19 -4.08
C GLY A 337 6.33 2.58 -5.53
N ILE A 338 5.34 2.36 -6.42
CA ILE A 338 5.45 2.76 -7.83
C ILE A 338 5.61 4.28 -7.97
N SER A 339 5.03 5.10 -7.08
CA SER A 339 5.19 6.55 -7.14
C SER A 339 6.65 6.99 -7.01
N THR A 340 7.49 6.20 -6.32
CA THR A 340 8.94 6.44 -6.20
C THR A 340 9.75 5.98 -7.42
N LEU A 341 9.09 5.35 -8.41
CA LEU A 341 9.73 4.73 -9.58
C LEU A 341 10.79 3.68 -9.20
N SER A 342 10.61 2.97 -8.09
CA SER A 342 11.48 1.89 -7.63
C SER A 342 11.33 0.65 -8.49
N ALA A 343 12.45 0.07 -8.96
CA ALA A 343 12.45 -1.15 -9.74
C ALA A 343 11.82 -2.34 -8.98
N THR A 344 12.07 -2.41 -7.67
CA THR A 344 11.48 -3.44 -6.79
C THR A 344 9.95 -3.36 -6.78
N SER A 345 9.39 -2.15 -6.77
CA SER A 345 7.94 -1.94 -6.75
C SER A 345 7.28 -2.37 -8.06
N PHE A 346 7.92 -2.14 -9.20
CA PHE A 346 7.41 -2.64 -10.49
C PHE A 346 7.36 -4.18 -10.52
N VAL A 347 8.43 -4.85 -10.08
CA VAL A 347 8.44 -6.33 -9.99
C VAL A 347 7.37 -6.83 -9.03
N ALA A 348 7.24 -6.23 -7.86
CA ALA A 348 6.23 -6.61 -6.86
C ALA A 348 4.79 -6.49 -7.41
N VAL A 349 4.47 -5.38 -8.09
CA VAL A 349 3.13 -5.17 -8.66
C VAL A 349 2.83 -6.16 -9.78
N MET A 350 3.78 -6.39 -10.68
CA MET A 350 3.62 -7.40 -11.74
C MET A 350 3.40 -8.80 -11.14
N ALA A 351 4.16 -9.14 -10.09
CA ALA A 351 4.01 -10.41 -9.39
C ALA A 351 2.66 -10.53 -8.67
N ILE A 352 2.17 -9.45 -8.03
CA ILE A 352 0.84 -9.41 -7.40
C ILE A 352 -0.26 -9.66 -8.44
N VAL A 353 -0.19 -8.99 -9.59
CA VAL A 353 -1.17 -9.18 -10.68
C VAL A 353 -1.08 -10.61 -11.22
N ALA A 354 0.11 -11.12 -11.47
CA ALA A 354 0.30 -12.50 -11.94
C ALA A 354 -0.25 -13.53 -10.93
N GLY A 355 0.03 -13.38 -9.64
CA GLY A 355 -0.51 -14.22 -8.58
C GLY A 355 -2.04 -14.19 -8.52
N ALA A 356 -2.64 -13.01 -8.71
CA ALA A 356 -4.10 -12.87 -8.79
C ALA A 356 -4.69 -13.58 -10.01
N VAL A 357 -4.08 -13.43 -11.19
CA VAL A 357 -4.53 -14.13 -12.41
C VAL A 357 -4.47 -15.65 -12.24
N VAL A 358 -3.37 -16.17 -11.67
CA VAL A 358 -3.23 -17.60 -11.39
C VAL A 358 -4.31 -18.08 -10.43
N ALA A 359 -4.60 -17.33 -9.37
CA ALA A 359 -5.63 -17.68 -8.40
C ALA A 359 -7.04 -17.63 -9.00
N LEU A 360 -7.35 -16.65 -9.86
CA LEU A 360 -8.64 -16.60 -10.56
C LEU A 360 -8.83 -17.82 -11.47
N LYS A 361 -7.80 -18.19 -12.25
CA LYS A 361 -7.86 -19.39 -13.09
C LYS A 361 -7.98 -20.67 -12.25
N TYR A 362 -7.30 -20.75 -11.11
CA TYR A 362 -7.43 -21.86 -10.16
C TYR A 362 -8.87 -21.99 -9.63
N GLN A 363 -9.54 -20.88 -9.29
CA GLN A 363 -10.93 -20.91 -8.83
C GLN A 363 -11.87 -21.42 -9.93
N VAL A 364 -11.69 -20.96 -11.17
CA VAL A 364 -12.51 -21.43 -12.31
C VAL A 364 -12.31 -22.94 -12.52
N TRP A 365 -11.04 -23.39 -12.60
CA TRP A 365 -10.72 -24.81 -12.76
C TRP A 365 -11.34 -25.69 -11.65
N ARG A 366 -11.31 -25.22 -10.40
CA ARG A 366 -11.90 -25.92 -9.27
C ARG A 366 -13.42 -26.04 -9.38
N LEU A 367 -14.09 -24.98 -9.85
CA LEU A 367 -15.54 -25.01 -10.07
C LEU A 367 -15.94 -25.99 -11.19
N GLU A 368 -15.16 -26.06 -12.26
CA GLU A 368 -15.38 -27.00 -13.35
C GLU A 368 -15.25 -28.47 -12.94
N GLN A 369 -14.42 -28.76 -11.92
CA GLN A 369 -14.30 -30.13 -11.39
C GLN A 369 -15.35 -30.51 -10.35
N SER A 370 -16.10 -29.55 -9.83
CA SER A 370 -17.15 -29.77 -8.83
C SER A 370 -18.55 -29.98 -9.46
N VAL A 371 -18.64 -29.81 -10.78
CA VAL A 371 -19.83 -30.10 -11.61
C VAL A 371 -19.70 -31.45 -12.28
#